data_6b5e4245d9c5d53388b49ed86ccecdc1
#
_entry.id   6b5e4245d9c5d53388b49ed86ccecdc1
#
_cell.length_a   1.000
_cell.length_b   1.000
_cell.length_c   1.000
_cell.angle_alpha   90.00
_cell.angle_beta   90.00
_cell.angle_gamma   90.00
#
_symmetry.space_group_name_H-M   'P 1'
#
loop_
_entity.id
_entity.type
_entity.pdbx_description
1 polymer ?
#
loop_
_entity_poly.entity_id
_entity_poly.type
_entity_poly.pdbx_seq_one_letter_code
_entity_poly.pdbx_strand_id
1 'polypeptide(L)'
;LRQKLARVIGGVAMLALVAGGTACSSGSDDEGSGGSACGSKIAFFGALTGSSAALGINEKNGVKLAVDKYNKENPDCKVELAELDSQGSPDQAPQLAQKAIDDTKILGVVGPAYSGESEAAGPLFNEAGLVTITPSATRPSLAEQGWKTFFRAVGNDLSQGPAAGNYIKNVMKADRVYVIDDQSAYGAGLADEVKKVLGASVVGSDKVQGEGKQVEFSGVVTKVKAANVKAVFYGGYYQEAGLIRKQLTAAGVTAPLVAGDGVNDGAYITSAGAAAAEGTILTCPCAPSTEARGTFAADFKALNGTDPGTYSDTAYDAANILLAGIKAGKSSRADLLEFVKGYSGEGVAASYKFVEGGELDPAQVKVWAFKVQGGKVVPDQEIPKS
;
A
#
# COMPACT_ATOMS: atom_id res chain seq x y z
N LEU A 1 31.58 22.48 64.14
CA LEU A 1 31.08 23.04 65.46
C LEU A 1 29.57 22.80 65.45
N ARG A 2 29.02 21.85 66.17
CA ARG A 2 28.44 21.95 67.52
C ARG A 2 27.21 22.87 67.48
N GLN A 3 26.03 22.63 67.93
CA GLN A 3 25.42 21.74 68.94
C GLN A 3 23.94 22.00 68.94
N LYS A 4 23.10 21.05 69.01
CA LYS A 4 22.35 20.47 70.18
C LYS A 4 20.96 21.13 70.43
N LEU A 5 20.01 20.22 70.51
CA LEU A 5 18.98 19.97 71.55
C LEU A 5 17.98 21.09 71.87
N ALA A 6 16.73 20.84 72.20
CA ALA A 6 16.02 19.78 72.94
C ALA A 6 14.47 20.03 72.75
N ARG A 7 13.66 18.98 72.70
CA ARG A 7 12.62 18.51 73.64
C ARG A 7 11.72 19.51 74.35
N VAL A 8 10.38 19.23 74.33
CA VAL A 8 9.49 18.94 75.47
C VAL A 8 8.05 18.95 74.95
N ILE A 9 7.27 17.85 74.87
CA ILE A 9 6.40 17.15 75.80
C ILE A 9 5.17 17.92 76.27
N GLY A 10 4.02 17.29 76.12
CA GLY A 10 2.74 17.48 76.84
C GLY A 10 1.57 17.67 75.93
N GLY A 11 0.50 16.99 75.94
CA GLY A 11 -0.03 15.92 76.74
C GLY A 11 -1.57 16.02 76.69
N VAL A 12 -2.22 14.87 76.45
CA VAL A 12 -3.52 14.44 77.09
C VAL A 12 -4.75 15.31 76.82
N ALA A 13 -5.92 14.87 76.46
CA ALA A 13 -6.73 13.66 76.56
C ALA A 13 -8.07 13.84 75.88
N MET A 14 -8.56 12.75 75.37
CA MET A 14 -9.85 12.10 75.69
C MET A 14 -11.16 12.76 75.28
N LEU A 15 -12.00 12.12 74.64
CA LEU A 15 -13.16 11.20 74.74
C LEU A 15 -14.09 11.41 73.54
N ALA A 16 -14.29 10.44 72.70
CA ALA A 16 -15.23 9.35 72.65
C ALA A 16 -16.69 9.69 72.32
N LEU A 17 -17.19 8.97 71.42
CA LEU A 17 -18.46 8.26 71.22
C LEU A 17 -19.16 8.55 69.88
N VAL A 18 -19.15 7.61 69.02
CA VAL A 18 -20.05 6.47 68.71
C VAL A 18 -21.10 6.79 67.69
N ALA A 19 -21.06 5.93 66.70
CA ALA A 19 -22.13 5.20 65.98
C ALA A 19 -22.54 5.73 64.63
N GLY A 20 -22.47 4.78 63.69
CA GLY A 20 -23.23 4.82 62.45
C GLY A 20 -22.44 4.20 61.32
N GLY A 21 -22.39 2.88 61.26
CA GLY A 21 -21.79 2.15 60.16
C GLY A 21 -22.58 2.27 58.88
N THR A 22 -21.85 2.38 57.81
CA THR A 22 -22.14 1.70 56.56
C THR A 22 -20.82 1.36 55.92
N ALA A 23 -20.55 0.08 55.84
CA ALA A 23 -19.44 -0.48 55.08
C ALA A 23 -19.68 -0.20 53.61
N CYS A 24 -18.94 0.76 53.03
CA CYS A 24 -18.69 0.79 51.62
C CYS A 24 -17.37 0.03 51.40
N SER A 25 -17.50 -1.18 50.90
CA SER A 25 -16.46 -1.96 50.27
C SER A 25 -15.79 -1.09 49.21
N SER A 26 -14.63 -0.58 49.49
CA SER A 26 -13.72 -0.07 48.44
C SER A 26 -13.18 -1.29 47.71
N GLY A 27 -13.93 -1.73 46.69
CA GLY A 27 -13.35 -2.47 45.59
C GLY A 27 -12.33 -1.53 44.95
N SER A 28 -11.08 -1.84 45.09
CA SER A 28 -10.03 -1.34 44.22
C SER A 28 -10.33 -1.91 42.83
N ASP A 29 -11.15 -1.18 42.08
CA ASP A 29 -11.17 -1.32 40.65
C ASP A 29 -9.79 -0.87 40.17
N ASP A 30 -8.98 -1.84 39.85
CA ASP A 30 -7.79 -1.69 39.02
C ASP A 30 -8.32 -1.32 37.61
N GLU A 31 -8.73 -0.04 37.47
CA GLU A 31 -8.97 0.54 36.16
C GLU A 31 -7.63 0.54 35.42
N GLY A 32 -7.38 -0.56 34.73
CA GLY A 32 -6.42 -0.57 33.65
C GLY A 32 -6.68 0.66 32.79
N SER A 33 -5.72 1.56 32.73
CA SER A 33 -5.70 2.77 31.92
C SER A 33 -5.83 2.40 30.42
N GLY A 34 -6.96 1.90 30.03
CA GLY A 34 -7.39 1.72 28.64
C GLY A 34 -7.79 3.09 28.12
N GLY A 35 -6.85 3.85 27.56
CA GLY A 35 -7.17 5.09 26.84
C GLY A 35 -8.27 4.80 25.81
N SER A 36 -9.22 5.71 25.66
CA SER A 36 -10.24 5.59 24.63
C SER A 36 -9.58 5.67 23.25
N ALA A 37 -9.88 4.72 22.36
CA ALA A 37 -9.46 4.76 20.95
C ALA A 37 -10.19 5.84 20.15
N CYS A 38 -11.18 6.52 20.76
CA CYS A 38 -11.95 7.58 20.12
C CYS A 38 -11.12 8.86 19.95
N GLY A 39 -11.20 9.48 18.76
CA GLY A 39 -10.37 10.63 18.41
C GLY A 39 -8.93 10.26 18.01
N SER A 40 -8.66 8.97 17.83
CA SER A 40 -7.42 8.50 17.21
C SER A 40 -7.41 8.79 15.70
N LYS A 41 -6.27 8.54 15.08
CA LYS A 41 -6.06 8.71 13.65
C LYS A 41 -5.54 7.40 13.04
N ILE A 42 -5.91 7.18 11.79
CA ILE A 42 -5.13 6.37 10.86
C ILE A 42 -4.53 7.29 9.82
N ALA A 43 -3.36 6.94 9.28
CA ALA A 43 -2.74 7.73 8.22
C ALA A 43 -2.82 6.98 6.88
N PHE A 44 -2.99 7.74 5.79
CA PHE A 44 -2.64 7.29 4.45
C PHE A 44 -1.25 7.84 4.10
N PHE A 45 -0.38 6.98 3.58
CA PHE A 45 0.97 7.34 3.19
C PHE A 45 1.22 6.91 1.74
N GLY A 46 1.28 7.87 0.83
CA GLY A 46 1.51 7.64 -0.61
C GLY A 46 1.53 8.94 -1.40
N ALA A 47 1.68 8.85 -2.72
CA ALA A 47 1.71 10.01 -3.60
C ALA A 47 0.31 10.63 -3.75
N LEU A 48 0.15 11.87 -3.34
CA LEU A 48 -1.04 12.68 -3.62
C LEU A 48 -0.76 13.74 -4.68
N THR A 49 0.52 14.02 -4.89
CA THR A 49 1.04 14.89 -5.96
C THR A 49 2.22 14.19 -6.65
N GLY A 50 2.75 14.78 -7.73
CA GLY A 50 3.88 14.21 -8.47
C GLY A 50 3.49 13.22 -9.58
N SER A 51 4.49 12.55 -10.14
CA SER A 51 4.39 11.73 -11.35
C SER A 51 3.53 10.47 -11.20
N SER A 52 3.36 9.97 -9.97
CA SER A 52 2.60 8.75 -9.67
C SER A 52 1.31 9.02 -8.88
N ALA A 53 0.89 10.30 -8.78
CA ALA A 53 -0.22 10.72 -7.93
C ALA A 53 -1.56 10.01 -8.21
N ALA A 54 -1.84 9.61 -9.47
CA ALA A 54 -3.12 8.98 -9.80
C ALA A 54 -3.35 7.69 -9.01
N LEU A 55 -2.32 6.84 -8.84
CA LEU A 55 -2.40 5.62 -8.03
C LEU A 55 -2.65 5.94 -6.55
N GLY A 56 -1.85 6.83 -5.96
CA GLY A 56 -2.02 7.19 -4.55
C GLY A 56 -3.35 7.88 -4.25
N ILE A 57 -3.91 8.67 -5.18
CA ILE A 57 -5.23 9.27 -5.04
C ILE A 57 -6.33 8.19 -5.05
N ASN A 58 -6.23 7.17 -5.92
CA ASN A 58 -7.16 6.03 -5.90
C ASN A 58 -7.17 5.34 -4.53
N GLU A 59 -6.00 5.04 -4.00
CA GLU A 59 -5.84 4.40 -2.70
C GLU A 59 -6.35 5.28 -1.55
N LYS A 60 -5.94 6.56 -1.50
CA LYS A 60 -6.41 7.52 -0.49
C LYS A 60 -7.94 7.64 -0.50
N ASN A 61 -8.56 7.62 -1.67
CA ASN A 61 -10.01 7.68 -1.79
C ASN A 61 -10.69 6.40 -1.25
N GLY A 62 -10.05 5.24 -1.39
CA GLY A 62 -10.48 3.99 -0.74
C GLY A 62 -10.42 4.08 0.78
N VAL A 63 -9.28 4.56 1.33
CA VAL A 63 -9.13 4.79 2.78
C VAL A 63 -10.16 5.78 3.31
N LYS A 64 -10.37 6.89 2.58
CA LYS A 64 -11.37 7.89 2.96
C LYS A 64 -12.78 7.31 3.03
N LEU A 65 -13.16 6.48 2.06
CA LEU A 65 -14.46 5.81 2.08
C LEU A 65 -14.61 4.91 3.31
N ALA A 66 -13.57 4.17 3.70
CA ALA A 66 -13.59 3.34 4.90
C ALA A 66 -13.79 4.18 6.17
N VAL A 67 -13.03 5.27 6.32
CA VAL A 67 -13.13 6.19 7.46
C VAL A 67 -14.49 6.87 7.51
N ASP A 68 -15.01 7.33 6.39
CA ASP A 68 -16.33 7.99 6.33
C ASP A 68 -17.47 7.02 6.73
N LYS A 69 -17.42 5.77 6.28
CA LYS A 69 -18.37 4.72 6.68
C LYS A 69 -18.27 4.41 8.16
N TYR A 70 -17.04 4.18 8.64
CA TYR A 70 -16.80 3.94 10.06
C TYR A 70 -17.36 5.05 10.94
N ASN A 71 -17.08 6.30 10.62
CA ASN A 71 -17.50 7.46 11.38
C ASN A 71 -19.03 7.67 11.36
N LYS A 72 -19.68 7.30 10.27
CA LYS A 72 -21.15 7.30 10.17
C LYS A 72 -21.78 6.26 11.07
N GLU A 73 -21.18 5.08 11.18
CA GLU A 73 -21.65 3.99 12.04
C GLU A 73 -21.28 4.18 13.52
N ASN A 74 -20.22 4.96 13.80
CA ASN A 74 -19.69 5.17 15.15
C ASN A 74 -19.61 6.69 15.46
N PRO A 75 -20.72 7.42 15.55
CA PRO A 75 -20.72 8.89 15.68
C PRO A 75 -20.05 9.39 16.95
N ASP A 76 -20.08 8.60 18.02
CA ASP A 76 -19.50 8.92 19.32
C ASP A 76 -18.02 8.52 19.45
N CYS A 77 -17.47 7.80 18.47
CA CYS A 77 -16.09 7.33 18.47
C CYS A 77 -15.44 7.45 17.09
N LYS A 78 -15.30 8.69 16.63
CA LYS A 78 -14.75 8.99 15.31
C LYS A 78 -13.25 8.80 15.24
N VAL A 79 -12.78 8.43 14.05
CA VAL A 79 -11.37 8.34 13.66
C VAL A 79 -11.08 9.40 12.59
N GLU A 80 -9.96 10.10 12.70
CA GLU A 80 -9.50 11.04 11.69
C GLU A 80 -8.56 10.37 10.68
N LEU A 81 -8.60 10.83 9.43
CA LEU A 81 -7.63 10.45 8.40
C LEU A 81 -6.54 11.52 8.33
N ALA A 82 -5.29 11.13 8.57
CA ALA A 82 -4.11 11.93 8.28
C ALA A 82 -3.59 11.58 6.87
N GLU A 83 -3.27 12.58 6.07
CA GLU A 83 -2.73 12.41 4.73
C GLU A 83 -1.24 12.79 4.70
N LEU A 84 -0.40 11.87 4.22
CA LEU A 84 1.05 12.03 4.12
C LEU A 84 1.44 11.89 2.65
N ASP A 85 1.60 13.04 1.98
CA ASP A 85 1.95 13.11 0.56
C ASP A 85 3.46 12.91 0.39
N SER A 86 3.83 11.77 -0.13
CA SER A 86 5.22 11.38 -0.41
C SER A 86 5.70 11.78 -1.79
N GLN A 87 4.79 12.18 -2.67
CA GLN A 87 5.06 12.40 -4.10
C GLN A 87 5.60 11.17 -4.84
N GLY A 88 5.48 9.98 -4.24
CA GLY A 88 6.07 8.74 -4.77
C GLY A 88 7.58 8.64 -4.56
N SER A 89 8.16 9.52 -3.73
CA SER A 89 9.62 9.63 -3.56
C SER A 89 10.11 8.93 -2.29
N PRO A 90 11.02 7.94 -2.42
CA PRO A 90 11.68 7.32 -1.29
C PRO A 90 12.47 8.31 -0.42
N ASP A 91 12.98 9.39 -1.03
CA ASP A 91 13.78 10.40 -0.31
C ASP A 91 12.94 11.20 0.71
N GLN A 92 11.63 11.34 0.47
CA GLN A 92 10.71 12.02 1.39
C GLN A 92 10.16 11.11 2.48
N ALA A 93 10.19 9.80 2.25
CA ALA A 93 9.53 8.82 3.10
C ALA A 93 10.02 8.83 4.56
N PRO A 94 11.32 8.94 4.89
CA PRO A 94 11.78 8.97 6.28
C PRO A 94 11.23 10.17 7.07
N GLN A 95 11.19 11.36 6.47
CA GLN A 95 10.65 12.56 7.14
C GLN A 95 9.15 12.43 7.41
N LEU A 96 8.40 11.87 6.46
CA LEU A 96 6.96 11.65 6.62
C LEU A 96 6.67 10.54 7.63
N ALA A 97 7.49 9.49 7.67
CA ALA A 97 7.41 8.46 8.69
C ALA A 97 7.60 9.05 10.09
N GLN A 98 8.63 9.90 10.26
CA GLN A 98 8.86 10.59 11.53
C GLN A 98 7.66 11.47 11.92
N LYS A 99 7.08 12.21 10.97
CA LYS A 99 5.85 13.00 11.22
C LYS A 99 4.69 12.12 11.69
N ALA A 100 4.50 10.93 11.11
CA ALA A 100 3.47 10.00 11.57
C ALA A 100 3.78 9.43 12.96
N ILE A 101 5.05 9.18 13.26
CA ILE A 101 5.50 8.65 14.55
C ILE A 101 5.31 9.69 15.66
N ASP A 102 5.61 10.96 15.39
CA ASP A 102 5.50 12.07 16.36
C ASP A 102 4.03 12.40 16.70
N ASP A 103 3.09 12.14 15.79
CA ASP A 103 1.66 12.24 16.10
C ASP A 103 1.18 10.97 16.81
N THR A 104 1.19 11.01 18.13
CA THR A 104 0.79 9.87 18.98
C THR A 104 -0.66 9.44 18.82
N LYS A 105 -1.51 10.23 18.17
CA LYS A 105 -2.88 9.86 17.82
C LYS A 105 -2.93 8.91 16.62
N ILE A 106 -1.89 8.85 15.79
CA ILE A 106 -1.79 7.91 14.68
C ILE A 106 -1.48 6.52 15.23
N LEU A 107 -2.44 5.62 15.18
CA LEU A 107 -2.33 4.26 15.67
C LEU A 107 -1.89 3.26 14.60
N GLY A 108 -2.14 3.56 13.32
CA GLY A 108 -1.74 2.73 12.19
C GLY A 108 -1.70 3.51 10.88
N VAL A 109 -1.00 2.94 9.89
CA VAL A 109 -0.77 3.55 8.59
C VAL A 109 -1.27 2.61 7.48
N VAL A 110 -2.10 3.11 6.58
CA VAL A 110 -2.34 2.49 5.29
C VAL A 110 -1.28 2.99 4.32
N GLY A 111 -0.38 2.10 3.93
CA GLY A 111 0.83 2.45 3.21
C GLY A 111 2.10 2.02 3.96
N PRO A 112 3.31 2.48 3.55
CA PRO A 112 3.55 3.30 2.36
C PRO A 112 3.10 2.61 1.07
N ALA A 113 2.59 3.39 0.11
CA ALA A 113 1.98 2.85 -1.10
C ALA A 113 3.01 2.29 -2.10
N TYR A 114 4.21 2.84 -2.12
CA TYR A 114 5.24 2.48 -3.09
C TYR A 114 6.37 1.69 -2.43
N SER A 115 6.96 0.73 -3.18
CA SER A 115 7.99 -0.16 -2.62
C SER A 115 9.22 0.58 -2.12
N GLY A 116 9.69 1.62 -2.83
CA GLY A 116 10.82 2.42 -2.40
C GLY A 116 10.54 3.24 -1.13
N GLU A 117 9.33 3.75 -0.97
CA GLU A 117 8.89 4.43 0.25
C GLU A 117 8.81 3.46 1.43
N SER A 118 8.26 2.26 1.19
CA SER A 118 8.18 1.21 2.21
C SER A 118 9.57 0.78 2.67
N GLU A 119 10.54 0.66 1.74
CA GLU A 119 11.93 0.33 2.04
C GLU A 119 12.61 1.42 2.90
N ALA A 120 12.38 2.69 2.56
CA ALA A 120 12.98 3.82 3.25
C ALA A 120 12.35 4.13 4.63
N ALA A 121 11.02 3.96 4.77
CA ALA A 121 10.29 4.27 6.00
C ALA A 121 10.15 3.07 6.95
N GLY A 122 10.24 1.85 6.44
CA GLY A 122 10.01 0.62 7.21
C GLY A 122 10.82 0.48 8.49
N PRO A 123 12.14 0.77 8.50
CA PRO A 123 12.94 0.72 9.72
C PRO A 123 12.39 1.63 10.83
N LEU A 124 11.97 2.85 10.49
CA LEU A 124 11.43 3.83 11.44
C LEU A 124 10.10 3.36 12.03
N PHE A 125 9.18 2.88 11.19
CA PHE A 125 7.91 2.35 11.64
C PHE A 125 8.11 1.10 12.53
N ASN A 126 9.06 0.24 12.18
CA ASN A 126 9.37 -0.94 12.98
C ASN A 126 9.93 -0.58 14.36
N GLU A 127 10.84 0.40 14.45
CA GLU A 127 11.40 0.90 15.71
C GLU A 127 10.31 1.55 16.58
N ALA A 128 9.41 2.31 15.98
CA ALA A 128 8.31 3.00 16.67
C ALA A 128 7.13 2.07 17.04
N GLY A 129 7.14 0.81 16.62
CA GLY A 129 6.01 -0.11 16.81
C GLY A 129 4.72 0.34 16.11
N LEU A 130 4.82 1.18 15.08
CA LEU A 130 3.67 1.71 14.34
C LEU A 130 3.32 0.77 13.17
N VAL A 131 2.18 0.10 13.28
CA VAL A 131 1.72 -0.86 12.27
C VAL A 131 1.45 -0.18 10.92
N THR A 132 1.94 -0.80 9.84
CA THR A 132 1.74 -0.37 8.46
C THR A 132 1.09 -1.51 7.67
N ILE A 133 0.07 -1.20 6.88
CA ILE A 133 -0.55 -2.12 5.94
C ILE A 133 -0.45 -1.50 4.56
N THR A 134 0.52 -1.95 3.76
CA THR A 134 0.62 -1.46 2.39
C THR A 134 -0.47 -2.07 1.50
N PRO A 135 -1.24 -1.24 0.76
CA PRO A 135 -2.23 -1.75 -0.17
C PRO A 135 -1.66 -2.14 -1.54
N SER A 136 -0.40 -1.77 -1.85
CA SER A 136 0.11 -1.74 -3.22
C SER A 136 1.62 -1.96 -3.39
N ALA A 137 2.44 -1.84 -2.33
CA ALA A 137 3.88 -2.09 -2.45
C ALA A 137 4.17 -3.59 -2.62
N THR A 138 4.61 -3.98 -3.81
CA THR A 138 4.70 -5.40 -4.22
C THR A 138 6.09 -6.02 -4.12
N ARG A 139 7.16 -5.24 -3.85
CA ARG A 139 8.52 -5.77 -3.79
C ARG A 139 8.65 -6.87 -2.71
N PRO A 140 9.12 -8.10 -3.08
CA PRO A 140 9.20 -9.23 -2.14
C PRO A 140 10.11 -8.98 -0.94
N SER A 141 11.26 -8.33 -1.15
CA SER A 141 12.26 -8.11 -0.10
C SER A 141 11.75 -7.26 1.08
N LEU A 142 10.61 -6.57 0.97
CA LEU A 142 10.00 -5.83 2.07
C LEU A 142 9.58 -6.75 3.22
N ALA A 143 9.11 -7.96 2.92
CA ALA A 143 8.73 -8.97 3.90
C ALA A 143 9.93 -9.71 4.52
N GLU A 144 11.12 -9.60 3.91
CA GLU A 144 12.34 -10.27 4.33
C GLU A 144 13.20 -9.43 5.28
N GLN A 145 12.78 -8.18 5.57
CA GLN A 145 13.52 -7.25 6.43
C GLN A 145 13.43 -7.58 7.92
N GLY A 146 12.57 -8.51 8.31
CA GLY A 146 12.33 -8.86 9.71
C GLY A 146 11.53 -7.82 10.49
N TRP A 147 10.89 -6.86 9.80
CA TRP A 147 10.01 -5.87 10.43
C TRP A 147 8.74 -6.51 10.95
N LYS A 148 8.41 -6.22 12.19
CA LYS A 148 7.22 -6.76 12.87
C LYS A 148 5.96 -5.95 12.58
N THR A 149 6.12 -4.73 12.07
CA THR A 149 5.04 -3.76 11.84
C THR A 149 4.55 -3.72 10.39
N PHE A 150 5.25 -4.39 9.47
CA PHE A 150 4.91 -4.41 8.06
C PHE A 150 3.89 -5.51 7.74
N PHE A 151 2.83 -5.12 7.03
CA PHE A 151 1.83 -6.02 6.45
C PHE A 151 1.51 -5.59 5.02
N ARG A 152 1.15 -6.56 4.18
CA ARG A 152 0.81 -6.34 2.78
C ARG A 152 -0.59 -6.88 2.47
N ALA A 153 -1.48 -6.00 1.99
CA ALA A 153 -2.86 -6.35 1.67
C ALA A 153 -3.06 -6.82 0.22
N VAL A 154 -1.99 -7.07 -0.51
CA VAL A 154 -1.97 -7.44 -1.93
C VAL A 154 -0.94 -8.53 -2.18
N GLY A 155 -0.98 -9.21 -3.33
CA GLY A 155 0.10 -10.11 -3.74
C GLY A 155 1.42 -9.38 -4.00
N ASN A 156 2.53 -10.11 -3.99
CA ASN A 156 3.85 -9.56 -4.28
C ASN A 156 4.36 -9.98 -5.68
N ASP A 157 5.53 -9.46 -6.07
CA ASP A 157 6.11 -9.68 -7.40
C ASP A 157 6.60 -11.12 -7.64
N LEU A 158 6.70 -11.96 -6.61
CA LEU A 158 6.90 -13.42 -6.80
C LEU A 158 5.66 -14.10 -7.41
N SER A 159 4.50 -13.47 -7.31
CA SER A 159 3.29 -13.90 -8.00
C SER A 159 3.13 -13.19 -9.35
N GLN A 160 3.33 -11.88 -9.40
CA GLN A 160 3.10 -11.06 -10.58
C GLN A 160 4.17 -11.26 -11.67
N GLY A 161 5.44 -11.29 -11.30
CA GLY A 161 6.54 -11.43 -12.27
C GLY A 161 6.43 -12.71 -13.10
N PRO A 162 6.28 -13.89 -12.46
CA PRO A 162 6.03 -15.13 -13.17
C PRO A 162 4.76 -15.12 -14.02
N ALA A 163 3.66 -14.53 -13.52
CA ALA A 163 2.42 -14.40 -14.28
C ALA A 163 2.60 -13.56 -15.54
N ALA A 164 3.25 -12.39 -15.44
CA ALA A 164 3.57 -11.54 -16.58
C ALA A 164 4.49 -12.25 -17.60
N GLY A 165 5.56 -12.89 -17.13
CA GLY A 165 6.48 -13.64 -17.96
C GLY A 165 5.79 -14.79 -18.70
N ASN A 166 4.93 -15.55 -18.00
CA ASN A 166 4.15 -16.65 -18.59
C ASN A 166 3.09 -16.12 -19.59
N TYR A 167 2.46 -14.99 -19.31
CA TYR A 167 1.54 -14.35 -20.25
C TYR A 167 2.25 -13.99 -21.56
N ILE A 168 3.40 -13.34 -21.47
CA ILE A 168 4.24 -13.00 -22.63
C ILE A 168 4.63 -14.25 -23.43
N LYS A 169 5.08 -15.29 -22.75
CA LYS A 169 5.62 -16.51 -23.36
C LYS A 169 4.52 -17.42 -23.93
N ASN A 170 3.46 -17.63 -23.16
CA ASN A 170 2.46 -18.66 -23.43
C ASN A 170 1.20 -18.12 -24.12
N VAL A 171 0.77 -16.90 -23.83
CA VAL A 171 -0.41 -16.27 -24.45
C VAL A 171 0.00 -15.48 -25.68
N MET A 172 0.96 -14.57 -25.54
CA MET A 172 1.42 -13.73 -26.65
C MET A 172 2.37 -14.47 -27.60
N LYS A 173 2.96 -15.61 -27.19
CA LYS A 173 3.96 -16.36 -27.97
C LYS A 173 5.17 -15.50 -28.39
N ALA A 174 5.55 -14.53 -27.54
CA ALA A 174 6.68 -13.66 -27.80
C ALA A 174 7.99 -14.31 -27.35
N ASP A 175 8.82 -14.67 -28.30
CA ASP A 175 10.14 -15.30 -28.11
C ASP A 175 11.30 -14.31 -28.19
N ARG A 176 11.01 -13.04 -28.44
CA ARG A 176 11.98 -11.92 -28.48
C ARG A 176 11.40 -10.75 -27.71
N VAL A 177 11.90 -10.55 -26.48
CA VAL A 177 11.38 -9.55 -25.55
C VAL A 177 12.49 -8.58 -25.18
N TYR A 178 12.20 -7.28 -25.19
CA TYR A 178 13.08 -6.26 -24.63
C TYR A 178 12.55 -5.86 -23.27
N VAL A 179 13.41 -5.81 -22.25
CA VAL A 179 13.02 -5.47 -20.89
C VAL A 179 13.58 -4.12 -20.51
N ILE A 180 12.73 -3.22 -20.02
CA ILE A 180 13.09 -1.89 -19.55
C ILE A 180 12.65 -1.76 -18.10
N ASP A 181 13.46 -1.20 -17.22
CA ASP A 181 13.06 -0.84 -15.86
C ASP A 181 13.38 0.63 -15.57
N ASP A 182 12.64 1.22 -14.62
CA ASP A 182 12.78 2.62 -14.21
C ASP A 182 13.76 2.83 -13.06
N GLN A 183 14.50 1.79 -12.68
CA GLN A 183 15.44 1.77 -11.56
C GLN A 183 14.79 1.99 -10.17
N SER A 184 13.46 2.12 -10.09
CA SER A 184 12.78 2.12 -8.80
C SER A 184 12.92 0.76 -8.12
N ALA A 185 12.75 0.75 -6.79
CA ALA A 185 12.74 -0.49 -6.01
C ALA A 185 11.69 -1.48 -6.53
N TYR A 186 10.51 -0.98 -6.95
CA TYR A 186 9.44 -1.76 -7.57
C TYR A 186 9.82 -2.21 -8.99
N GLY A 187 10.07 -1.26 -9.90
CA GLY A 187 10.20 -1.55 -11.33
C GLY A 187 11.37 -2.45 -11.65
N ALA A 188 12.53 -2.25 -11.03
CA ALA A 188 13.70 -3.11 -11.17
C ALA A 188 13.43 -4.51 -10.61
N GLY A 189 12.77 -4.60 -9.44
CA GLY A 189 12.42 -5.88 -8.81
C GLY A 189 11.49 -6.71 -9.69
N LEU A 190 10.40 -6.13 -10.16
CA LEU A 190 9.45 -6.80 -11.04
C LEU A 190 10.09 -7.22 -12.37
N ALA A 191 10.90 -6.35 -12.98
CA ALA A 191 11.62 -6.67 -14.21
C ALA A 191 12.55 -7.87 -14.04
N ASP A 192 13.20 -8.01 -12.89
CA ASP A 192 14.07 -9.14 -12.60
C ASP A 192 13.27 -10.46 -12.45
N GLU A 193 12.10 -10.43 -11.80
CA GLU A 193 11.23 -11.62 -11.73
C GLU A 193 10.73 -12.05 -13.11
N VAL A 194 10.36 -11.09 -13.97
CA VAL A 194 9.96 -11.38 -15.36
C VAL A 194 11.12 -11.94 -16.18
N LYS A 195 12.33 -11.39 -16.06
CA LYS A 195 13.54 -11.89 -16.76
C LYS A 195 13.84 -13.36 -16.40
N LYS A 196 13.64 -13.75 -15.11
CA LYS A 196 13.84 -15.15 -14.68
C LYS A 196 13.00 -16.14 -15.49
N VAL A 197 11.73 -15.78 -15.75
CA VAL A 197 10.79 -16.62 -16.53
C VAL A 197 11.11 -16.59 -18.02
N LEU A 198 11.39 -15.41 -18.56
CA LEU A 198 11.63 -15.23 -19.98
C LEU A 198 12.94 -15.90 -20.45
N GLY A 199 13.97 -15.88 -19.60
CA GLY A 199 15.26 -16.49 -19.88
C GLY A 199 15.85 -16.02 -21.21
N ALA A 200 16.13 -16.97 -22.12
CA ALA A 200 16.73 -16.70 -23.44
C ALA A 200 15.82 -15.89 -24.39
N SER A 201 14.53 -15.70 -24.06
CA SER A 201 13.65 -14.83 -24.84
C SER A 201 13.97 -13.33 -24.61
N VAL A 202 14.72 -12.98 -23.59
CA VAL A 202 15.19 -11.61 -23.38
C VAL A 202 16.35 -11.33 -24.33
N VAL A 203 16.10 -10.50 -25.34
CA VAL A 203 17.09 -10.15 -26.37
C VAL A 203 17.81 -8.84 -26.13
N GLY A 204 17.41 -8.11 -25.08
CA GLY A 204 18.03 -6.87 -24.63
C GLY A 204 17.34 -6.29 -23.43
N SER A 205 18.04 -5.48 -22.67
CA SER A 205 17.50 -4.73 -21.55
C SER A 205 18.16 -3.38 -21.38
N ASP A 206 17.39 -2.43 -20.85
CA ASP A 206 17.89 -1.08 -20.51
C ASP A 206 17.23 -0.60 -19.20
N LYS A 207 17.84 0.45 -18.65
CA LYS A 207 17.34 1.19 -17.50
C LYS A 207 17.06 2.62 -17.90
N VAL A 208 16.00 3.18 -17.35
CA VAL A 208 15.62 4.58 -17.50
C VAL A 208 15.50 5.24 -16.13
N GLN A 209 15.37 6.55 -16.06
CA GLN A 209 15.10 7.23 -14.79
C GLN A 209 13.59 7.41 -14.62
N GLY A 210 13.06 6.94 -13.48
CA GLY A 210 11.66 7.12 -13.08
C GLY A 210 11.39 8.47 -12.40
N GLU A 211 10.25 8.56 -11.72
CA GLU A 211 9.82 9.70 -10.91
C GLU A 211 9.69 11.03 -11.70
N GLY A 212 9.34 10.95 -12.99
CA GLY A 212 9.26 12.14 -13.85
C GLY A 212 10.60 12.75 -14.26
N LYS A 213 11.73 12.13 -13.86
CA LYS A 213 13.08 12.66 -14.09
C LYS A 213 13.53 12.55 -15.53
N GLN A 214 13.00 11.60 -16.30
CA GLN A 214 13.35 11.39 -17.70
C GLN A 214 12.10 11.44 -18.58
N VAL A 215 12.15 12.21 -19.68
CA VAL A 215 11.06 12.37 -20.65
C VAL A 215 11.45 11.96 -22.07
N GLU A 216 12.75 11.84 -22.34
CA GLU A 216 13.31 11.45 -23.63
C GLU A 216 13.96 10.08 -23.55
N PHE A 217 13.50 9.16 -24.40
CA PHE A 217 13.88 7.75 -24.42
C PHE A 217 14.44 7.28 -25.77
N SER A 218 14.86 8.21 -26.63
CA SER A 218 15.34 7.93 -27.99
C SER A 218 16.44 6.88 -28.07
N GLY A 219 17.35 6.85 -27.09
CA GLY A 219 18.41 5.84 -27.00
C GLY A 219 17.85 4.42 -26.80
N VAL A 220 16.92 4.25 -25.86
CA VAL A 220 16.25 2.97 -25.60
C VAL A 220 15.37 2.58 -26.79
N VAL A 221 14.60 3.52 -27.33
CA VAL A 221 13.74 3.30 -28.51
C VAL A 221 14.52 2.80 -29.71
N THR A 222 15.72 3.37 -29.98
CA THR A 222 16.60 2.93 -31.06
C THR A 222 17.06 1.49 -30.87
N LYS A 223 17.44 1.10 -29.64
CA LYS A 223 17.86 -0.27 -29.33
C LYS A 223 16.70 -1.28 -29.44
N VAL A 224 15.51 -0.93 -28.91
CA VAL A 224 14.31 -1.75 -29.05
C VAL A 224 13.96 -2.00 -30.52
N LYS A 225 13.99 -0.94 -31.35
CA LYS A 225 13.75 -1.04 -32.78
C LYS A 225 14.76 -1.94 -33.49
N ALA A 226 16.05 -1.77 -33.18
CA ALA A 226 17.12 -2.59 -33.77
C ALA A 226 17.01 -4.07 -33.34
N ALA A 227 16.51 -4.35 -32.14
CA ALA A 227 16.36 -5.71 -31.61
C ALA A 227 15.21 -6.49 -32.27
N ASN A 228 14.34 -5.86 -33.07
CA ASN A 228 13.20 -6.49 -33.76
C ASN A 228 12.42 -7.43 -32.84
N VAL A 229 11.88 -6.87 -31.77
CA VAL A 229 11.20 -7.59 -30.68
C VAL A 229 9.73 -7.88 -31.01
N LYS A 230 9.16 -8.89 -30.34
CA LYS A 230 7.74 -9.24 -30.37
C LYS A 230 6.96 -8.67 -29.19
N ALA A 231 7.63 -8.31 -28.11
CA ALA A 231 7.06 -7.60 -26.97
C ALA A 231 8.12 -6.72 -26.31
N VAL A 232 7.67 -5.67 -25.64
CA VAL A 232 8.48 -4.87 -24.72
C VAL A 232 7.88 -5.01 -23.34
N PHE A 233 8.67 -5.45 -22.34
CA PHE A 233 8.26 -5.41 -20.96
C PHE A 233 8.82 -4.15 -20.30
N TYR A 234 7.97 -3.46 -19.51
CA TYR A 234 8.36 -2.30 -18.73
C TYR A 234 8.01 -2.52 -17.25
N GLY A 235 9.02 -2.45 -16.40
CA GLY A 235 8.87 -2.40 -14.94
C GLY A 235 9.04 -0.96 -14.46
N GLY A 236 7.99 -0.41 -13.86
CA GLY A 236 7.95 0.97 -13.40
C GLY A 236 6.54 1.56 -13.44
N TYR A 237 6.45 2.89 -13.43
CA TYR A 237 5.18 3.60 -13.28
C TYR A 237 4.66 4.18 -14.60
N TYR A 238 3.38 4.56 -14.57
CA TYR A 238 2.57 4.87 -15.76
C TYR A 238 3.07 6.07 -16.58
N GLN A 239 3.72 7.06 -15.97
CA GLN A 239 4.14 8.26 -16.68
C GLN A 239 5.23 7.94 -17.70
N GLU A 240 6.31 7.31 -17.27
CA GLU A 240 7.41 6.90 -18.13
C GLU A 240 6.98 5.82 -19.12
N ALA A 241 6.18 4.83 -18.66
CA ALA A 241 5.62 3.80 -19.54
C ALA A 241 4.88 4.42 -20.72
N GLY A 242 4.05 5.45 -20.46
CA GLY A 242 3.30 6.16 -21.48
C GLY A 242 4.20 6.90 -22.46
N LEU A 243 5.19 7.63 -21.96
CA LEU A 243 6.15 8.36 -22.79
C LEU A 243 6.98 7.40 -23.65
N ILE A 244 7.47 6.30 -23.08
CA ILE A 244 8.19 5.24 -23.80
C ILE A 244 7.30 4.65 -24.90
N ARG A 245 6.07 4.28 -24.58
CA ARG A 245 5.12 3.73 -25.58
C ARG A 245 4.87 4.68 -26.72
N LYS A 246 4.63 5.96 -26.42
CA LYS A 246 4.47 7.02 -27.41
C LYS A 246 5.66 7.11 -28.37
N GLN A 247 6.88 7.12 -27.83
CA GLN A 247 8.11 7.23 -28.62
C GLN A 247 8.40 5.94 -29.42
N LEU A 248 8.13 4.76 -28.86
CA LEU A 248 8.20 3.48 -29.59
C LEU A 248 7.25 3.48 -30.78
N THR A 249 6.01 3.93 -30.61
CA THR A 249 5.01 4.01 -31.67
C THR A 249 5.44 5.00 -32.76
N ALA A 250 5.92 6.17 -32.38
CA ALA A 250 6.44 7.18 -33.31
C ALA A 250 7.65 6.67 -34.12
N ALA A 251 8.47 5.80 -33.53
CA ALA A 251 9.59 5.15 -34.20
C ALA A 251 9.19 3.97 -35.10
N GLY A 252 7.89 3.61 -35.15
CA GLY A 252 7.37 2.50 -35.95
C GLY A 252 7.53 1.12 -35.28
N VAL A 253 7.75 1.05 -33.96
CA VAL A 253 7.78 -0.21 -33.20
C VAL A 253 6.33 -0.64 -32.95
N THR A 254 5.93 -1.74 -33.56
CA THR A 254 4.56 -2.30 -33.48
C THR A 254 4.41 -3.33 -32.33
N ALA A 255 5.52 -3.81 -31.76
CA ALA A 255 5.50 -4.73 -30.64
C ALA A 255 4.70 -4.13 -29.47
N PRO A 256 3.76 -4.89 -28.86
CA PRO A 256 2.99 -4.41 -27.72
C PRO A 256 3.87 -4.17 -26.51
N LEU A 257 3.45 -3.22 -25.68
CA LEU A 257 3.99 -3.03 -24.34
C LEU A 257 3.26 -3.96 -23.38
N VAL A 258 4.01 -4.61 -22.49
CA VAL A 258 3.52 -5.32 -21.31
C VAL A 258 4.12 -4.65 -20.09
N ALA A 259 3.33 -4.37 -19.08
CA ALA A 259 3.81 -3.71 -17.86
C ALA A 259 3.09 -4.26 -16.62
N GLY A 260 3.58 -3.87 -15.45
CA GLY A 260 2.99 -4.23 -14.17
C GLY A 260 1.88 -3.27 -13.73
N ASP A 261 1.44 -3.48 -12.50
CA ASP A 261 0.39 -2.76 -11.80
C ASP A 261 0.65 -1.25 -11.65
N GLY A 262 1.91 -0.85 -11.51
CA GLY A 262 2.31 0.57 -11.49
C GLY A 262 1.93 1.36 -12.76
N VAL A 263 1.55 0.65 -13.83
CA VAL A 263 1.05 1.24 -15.08
C VAL A 263 -0.46 1.09 -15.23
N ASN A 264 -1.11 0.32 -14.36
CA ASN A 264 -2.53 -0.02 -14.46
C ASN A 264 -3.45 1.14 -14.02
N ASP A 265 -3.36 2.27 -14.72
CA ASP A 265 -4.16 3.46 -14.48
C ASP A 265 -4.49 4.20 -15.80
N GLY A 266 -5.61 4.92 -15.82
CA GLY A 266 -6.01 5.74 -16.97
C GLY A 266 -5.00 6.85 -17.31
N ALA A 267 -4.20 7.30 -16.37
CA ALA A 267 -3.14 8.27 -16.57
C ALA A 267 -2.04 7.76 -17.52
N TYR A 268 -1.83 6.44 -17.60
CA TYR A 268 -0.99 5.83 -18.65
C TYR A 268 -1.47 6.20 -20.05
N ILE A 269 -2.78 6.09 -20.28
CA ILE A 269 -3.37 6.41 -21.61
C ILE A 269 -3.22 7.88 -21.92
N THR A 270 -3.34 8.74 -20.91
CA THR A 270 -3.11 10.18 -21.04
C THR A 270 -1.66 10.48 -21.44
N SER A 271 -0.69 9.81 -20.80
CA SER A 271 0.75 9.97 -21.07
C SER A 271 1.14 9.44 -22.45
N ALA A 272 0.67 8.25 -22.82
CA ALA A 272 0.96 7.61 -24.11
C ALA A 272 0.24 8.25 -25.30
N GLY A 273 -0.98 8.76 -25.06
CA GLY A 273 -1.97 9.02 -26.08
C GLY A 273 -2.75 7.76 -26.45
N ALA A 274 -4.08 7.88 -26.61
CA ALA A 274 -4.98 6.73 -26.78
C ALA A 274 -4.55 5.76 -27.90
N ALA A 275 -4.14 6.29 -29.06
CA ALA A 275 -3.73 5.47 -30.20
C ALA A 275 -2.43 4.67 -29.91
N ALA A 276 -1.47 5.24 -29.20
CA ALA A 276 -0.23 4.55 -28.85
C ALA A 276 -0.43 3.55 -27.71
N ALA A 277 -1.31 3.85 -26.77
CA ALA A 277 -1.65 2.98 -25.65
C ALA A 277 -2.40 1.71 -26.05
N GLU A 278 -3.12 1.74 -27.17
CA GLU A 278 -3.99 0.65 -27.61
C GLU A 278 -3.24 -0.68 -27.70
N GLY A 279 -3.85 -1.75 -27.16
CA GLY A 279 -3.28 -3.09 -27.14
C GLY A 279 -2.17 -3.31 -26.09
N THR A 280 -1.86 -2.34 -25.24
CA THR A 280 -0.96 -2.55 -24.09
C THR A 280 -1.60 -3.56 -23.14
N ILE A 281 -0.79 -4.48 -22.62
CA ILE A 281 -1.18 -5.46 -21.60
C ILE A 281 -0.59 -5.03 -20.26
N LEU A 282 -1.41 -5.04 -19.23
CA LEU A 282 -1.02 -4.70 -17.87
C LEU A 282 -1.28 -5.91 -16.97
N THR A 283 -0.41 -6.18 -16.03
CA THR A 283 -0.63 -7.23 -15.02
C THR A 283 -0.76 -6.60 -13.65
N CYS A 284 -1.58 -7.19 -12.77
CA CYS A 284 -1.72 -6.75 -11.40
C CYS A 284 -1.89 -7.96 -10.48
N PRO A 285 -1.19 -8.03 -9.33
CA PRO A 285 -1.48 -9.03 -8.32
C PRO A 285 -2.75 -8.65 -7.53
N CYS A 286 -3.73 -8.14 -8.24
CA CYS A 286 -5.04 -7.69 -7.77
C CYS A 286 -6.14 -8.07 -8.75
N ALA A 287 -7.37 -8.16 -8.29
CA ALA A 287 -8.56 -8.23 -9.13
C ALA A 287 -9.00 -6.83 -9.59
N PRO A 288 -9.89 -6.72 -10.59
CA PRO A 288 -10.46 -5.43 -10.97
C PRO A 288 -11.23 -4.79 -9.80
N SER A 289 -10.85 -3.59 -9.36
CA SER A 289 -11.51 -2.90 -8.23
C SER A 289 -12.99 -2.59 -8.50
N THR A 290 -13.40 -2.54 -9.78
CA THR A 290 -14.81 -2.41 -10.18
C THR A 290 -15.64 -3.66 -9.89
N GLU A 291 -15.00 -4.82 -9.70
CA GLU A 291 -15.61 -6.12 -9.38
C GLU A 291 -15.48 -6.47 -7.89
N ALA A 292 -15.00 -5.53 -7.07
CA ALA A 292 -14.90 -5.70 -5.64
C ALA A 292 -16.25 -6.04 -5.02
N ARG A 293 -16.24 -6.83 -3.94
CA ARG A 293 -17.44 -7.39 -3.31
C ARG A 293 -18.35 -6.30 -2.73
N GLY A 294 -19.64 -6.62 -2.62
CA GLY A 294 -20.65 -5.79 -1.96
C GLY A 294 -20.94 -4.50 -2.73
N THR A 295 -21.05 -3.40 -1.99
CA THR A 295 -21.43 -2.08 -2.55
C THR A 295 -20.21 -1.18 -2.80
N PHE A 296 -18.97 -1.68 -2.63
CA PHE A 296 -17.75 -0.87 -2.67
C PHE A 296 -17.68 0.02 -3.92
N ALA A 297 -17.83 -0.54 -5.12
CA ALA A 297 -17.68 0.22 -6.35
C ALA A 297 -18.74 1.33 -6.47
N ALA A 298 -19.99 1.05 -6.08
CA ALA A 298 -21.07 2.03 -6.09
C ALA A 298 -20.83 3.15 -5.07
N ASP A 299 -20.41 2.80 -3.86
CA ASP A 299 -20.16 3.75 -2.78
C ASP A 299 -18.92 4.62 -3.08
N PHE A 300 -17.88 4.01 -3.64
CA PHE A 300 -16.68 4.72 -4.10
C PHE A 300 -17.03 5.76 -5.16
N LYS A 301 -17.81 5.35 -6.16
CA LYS A 301 -18.28 6.25 -7.24
C LYS A 301 -19.18 7.37 -6.71
N ALA A 302 -20.06 7.06 -5.76
CA ALA A 302 -20.93 8.06 -5.14
C ALA A 302 -20.13 9.13 -4.37
N LEU A 303 -19.02 8.72 -3.69
CA LEU A 303 -18.17 9.63 -2.94
C LEU A 303 -17.24 10.45 -3.83
N ASN A 304 -16.63 9.83 -4.85
CA ASN A 304 -15.51 10.41 -5.59
C ASN A 304 -15.88 10.87 -7.01
N GLY A 305 -17.07 10.54 -7.50
CA GLY A 305 -17.54 10.88 -8.87
C GLY A 305 -16.93 10.04 -9.99
N THR A 306 -16.03 9.11 -9.68
CA THR A 306 -15.32 8.23 -10.62
C THR A 306 -15.44 6.78 -10.19
N ASP A 307 -15.30 5.86 -11.12
CA ASP A 307 -15.19 4.44 -10.81
C ASP A 307 -13.90 4.18 -10.00
N PRO A 308 -13.86 3.12 -9.14
CA PRO A 308 -12.65 2.79 -8.38
C PRO A 308 -11.50 2.39 -9.30
N GLY A 309 -10.33 3.00 -9.07
CA GLY A 309 -9.09 2.68 -9.76
C GLY A 309 -8.28 1.59 -9.04
N THR A 310 -7.15 1.25 -9.63
CA THR A 310 -6.23 0.22 -9.09
C THR A 310 -5.91 0.48 -7.62
N TYR A 311 -6.02 -0.57 -6.81
CA TYR A 311 -5.72 -0.58 -5.38
C TYR A 311 -6.63 0.23 -4.46
N SER A 312 -7.69 0.85 -4.99
CA SER A 312 -8.65 1.56 -4.14
C SER A 312 -9.41 0.63 -3.18
N ASP A 313 -9.68 -0.59 -3.61
CA ASP A 313 -10.35 -1.64 -2.83
C ASP A 313 -9.43 -2.28 -1.79
N THR A 314 -8.17 -2.56 -2.13
CA THR A 314 -7.18 -3.06 -1.17
C THR A 314 -6.84 -2.02 -0.10
N ALA A 315 -6.79 -0.73 -0.47
CA ALA A 315 -6.61 0.37 0.48
C ALA A 315 -7.81 0.57 1.40
N TYR A 316 -9.03 0.40 0.86
CA TYR A 316 -10.25 0.37 1.66
C TYR A 316 -10.22 -0.77 2.68
N ASP A 317 -9.81 -1.98 2.27
CA ASP A 317 -9.71 -3.13 3.16
C ASP A 317 -8.61 -2.95 4.22
N ALA A 318 -7.44 -2.46 3.83
CA ALA A 318 -6.35 -2.14 4.77
C ALA A 318 -6.79 -1.15 5.86
N ALA A 319 -7.55 -0.12 5.47
CA ALA A 319 -8.14 0.82 6.41
C ALA A 319 -9.17 0.15 7.33
N ASN A 320 -10.04 -0.71 6.78
CA ASN A 320 -11.04 -1.42 7.58
C ASN A 320 -10.42 -2.39 8.58
N ILE A 321 -9.27 -3.00 8.28
CA ILE A 321 -8.52 -3.83 9.23
C ILE A 321 -8.09 -2.99 10.45
N LEU A 322 -7.50 -1.81 10.22
CA LEU A 322 -7.11 -0.89 11.30
C LEU A 322 -8.32 -0.40 12.09
N LEU A 323 -9.39 0.02 11.38
CA LEU A 323 -10.63 0.50 12.00
C LEU A 323 -11.35 -0.60 12.81
N ALA A 324 -11.28 -1.86 12.37
CA ALA A 324 -11.81 -2.99 13.14
C ALA A 324 -11.07 -3.19 14.47
N GLY A 325 -9.75 -3.00 14.49
CA GLY A 325 -8.96 -3.00 15.70
C GLY A 325 -9.36 -1.87 16.66
N ILE A 326 -9.51 -0.65 16.13
CA ILE A 326 -9.97 0.51 16.89
C ILE A 326 -11.38 0.26 17.48
N LYS A 327 -12.30 -0.27 16.67
CA LYS A 327 -13.66 -0.65 17.11
C LYS A 327 -13.63 -1.72 18.21
N ALA A 328 -12.64 -2.62 18.18
CA ALA A 328 -12.41 -3.62 19.23
C ALA A 328 -11.69 -3.06 20.48
N GLY A 329 -11.56 -1.73 20.59
CA GLY A 329 -10.97 -1.05 21.74
C GLY A 329 -9.43 -1.04 21.75
N LYS A 330 -8.76 -1.32 20.63
CA LYS A 330 -7.30 -1.25 20.53
C LYS A 330 -6.87 0.20 20.47
N SER A 331 -6.47 0.76 21.61
CA SER A 331 -6.18 2.18 21.80
C SER A 331 -4.70 2.54 21.84
N SER A 332 -3.82 1.56 21.75
CA SER A 332 -2.38 1.75 21.63
C SER A 332 -1.82 1.15 20.34
N ARG A 333 -0.65 1.64 19.89
CA ARG A 333 0.08 1.06 18.74
C ARG A 333 0.39 -0.41 18.94
N ALA A 334 0.78 -0.80 20.14
CA ALA A 334 1.10 -2.18 20.47
C ALA A 334 -0.14 -3.09 20.38
N ASP A 335 -1.27 -2.67 20.94
CA ASP A 335 -2.51 -3.45 20.87
C ASP A 335 -3.03 -3.57 19.45
N LEU A 336 -2.94 -2.48 18.65
CA LEU A 336 -3.36 -2.50 17.26
C LEU A 336 -2.45 -3.39 16.40
N LEU A 337 -1.14 -3.36 16.64
CA LEU A 337 -0.18 -4.24 15.97
C LEU A 337 -0.50 -5.72 16.26
N GLU A 338 -0.74 -6.09 17.52
CA GLU A 338 -1.10 -7.47 17.87
C GLU A 338 -2.46 -7.88 17.27
N PHE A 339 -3.42 -6.95 17.19
CA PHE A 339 -4.68 -7.20 16.51
C PHE A 339 -4.47 -7.50 15.01
N VAL A 340 -3.66 -6.69 14.32
CA VAL A 340 -3.39 -6.87 12.87
C VAL A 340 -2.66 -8.18 12.61
N LYS A 341 -1.70 -8.56 13.45
CA LYS A 341 -0.99 -9.86 13.34
C LYS A 341 -1.94 -11.05 13.39
N GLY A 342 -2.96 -10.98 14.25
CA GLY A 342 -3.94 -12.05 14.43
C GLY A 342 -5.16 -11.91 13.52
N TYR A 343 -5.20 -10.92 12.64
CA TYR A 343 -6.37 -10.64 11.83
C TYR A 343 -6.70 -11.76 10.84
N SER A 344 -7.97 -12.13 10.79
CA SER A 344 -8.55 -12.98 9.76
C SER A 344 -9.98 -12.52 9.48
N GLY A 345 -10.26 -12.16 8.23
CA GLY A 345 -11.57 -11.63 7.87
C GLY A 345 -11.75 -11.43 6.37
N GLU A 346 -13.00 -11.20 5.99
CA GLU A 346 -13.37 -10.92 4.60
C GLU A 346 -13.30 -9.42 4.33
N GLY A 347 -12.65 -9.06 3.23
CA GLY A 347 -12.67 -7.72 2.68
C GLY A 347 -13.45 -7.65 1.37
N VAL A 348 -13.47 -6.48 0.75
CA VAL A 348 -14.09 -6.29 -0.57
C VAL A 348 -13.16 -6.76 -1.70
N ALA A 349 -11.86 -6.62 -1.55
CA ALA A 349 -10.86 -7.06 -2.53
C ALA A 349 -10.49 -8.54 -2.35
N ALA A 350 -10.27 -8.98 -1.12
CA ALA A 350 -9.80 -10.32 -0.79
C ALA A 350 -10.29 -10.81 0.58
N SER A 351 -9.99 -12.05 0.90
CA SER A 351 -10.03 -12.55 2.28
C SER A 351 -8.64 -12.36 2.88
N TYR A 352 -8.56 -11.78 4.07
CA TYR A 352 -7.31 -11.40 4.70
C TYR A 352 -6.92 -12.35 5.81
N LYS A 353 -5.73 -12.85 5.73
CA LYS A 353 -4.98 -13.53 6.77
C LYS A 353 -3.52 -13.29 6.48
N PHE A 354 -2.82 -12.72 7.44
CA PHE A 354 -1.39 -12.46 7.27
C PHE A 354 -0.57 -13.68 7.70
N VAL A 355 0.46 -13.98 6.93
CA VAL A 355 1.43 -15.07 7.20
C VAL A 355 2.79 -14.48 7.57
N GLU A 356 3.83 -15.31 7.62
CA GLU A 356 5.18 -14.88 7.94
C GLU A 356 5.63 -13.68 7.07
N GLY A 357 6.36 -12.73 7.67
CA GLY A 357 6.76 -11.49 7.01
C GLY A 357 5.63 -10.47 6.79
N GLY A 358 4.42 -10.71 7.34
CA GLY A 358 3.26 -9.85 7.15
C GLY A 358 2.64 -9.96 5.76
N GLU A 359 2.97 -10.99 5.00
CA GLU A 359 2.41 -11.23 3.67
C GLU A 359 0.93 -11.64 3.73
N LEU A 360 0.17 -11.26 2.72
CA LEU A 360 -1.13 -11.86 2.47
C LEU A 360 -0.98 -13.36 2.20
N ASP A 361 -1.85 -14.19 2.79
CA ASP A 361 -1.84 -15.63 2.51
C ASP A 361 -1.82 -15.88 0.99
N PRO A 362 -0.79 -16.55 0.45
CA PRO A 362 -0.66 -16.79 -0.98
C PRO A 362 -1.87 -17.47 -1.63
N ALA A 363 -2.68 -18.19 -0.83
CA ALA A 363 -3.91 -18.79 -1.32
C ALA A 363 -4.94 -17.75 -1.78
N GLN A 364 -4.90 -16.55 -1.21
CA GLN A 364 -5.80 -15.44 -1.51
C GLN A 364 -5.34 -14.56 -2.66
N VAL A 365 -4.07 -14.68 -3.06
CA VAL A 365 -3.50 -13.85 -4.13
C VAL A 365 -4.05 -14.28 -5.49
N LYS A 366 -4.53 -13.32 -6.25
CA LYS A 366 -4.93 -13.46 -7.66
C LYS A 366 -4.11 -12.50 -8.50
N VAL A 367 -3.73 -12.93 -9.69
CA VAL A 367 -3.07 -12.06 -10.66
C VAL A 367 -3.96 -11.95 -11.89
N TRP A 368 -4.22 -10.70 -12.29
CA TRP A 368 -5.04 -10.40 -13.45
C TRP A 368 -4.22 -9.74 -14.57
N ALA A 369 -4.58 -10.07 -15.81
CA ALA A 369 -4.23 -9.28 -16.97
C ALA A 369 -5.33 -8.27 -17.25
N PHE A 370 -4.91 -7.07 -17.62
CA PHE A 370 -5.75 -6.00 -18.15
C PHE A 370 -5.24 -5.62 -19.53
N LYS A 371 -6.09 -4.99 -20.31
CA LYS A 371 -5.75 -4.54 -21.65
C LYS A 371 -6.22 -3.12 -21.88
N VAL A 372 -5.44 -2.34 -22.60
CA VAL A 372 -5.92 -1.06 -23.11
C VAL A 372 -6.71 -1.33 -24.38
N GLN A 373 -8.00 -1.01 -24.35
CA GLN A 373 -8.92 -1.20 -25.46
C GLN A 373 -9.91 -0.05 -25.53
N GLY A 374 -10.03 0.54 -26.72
CA GLY A 374 -10.93 1.68 -26.95
C GLY A 374 -10.62 2.88 -26.07
N GLY A 375 -9.34 3.13 -25.75
CA GLY A 375 -8.90 4.24 -24.91
C GLY A 375 -9.22 4.07 -23.42
N LYS A 376 -9.44 2.84 -22.95
CA LYS A 376 -9.66 2.51 -21.53
C LYS A 376 -8.84 1.30 -21.12
N VAL A 377 -8.46 1.23 -19.86
CA VAL A 377 -7.97 0.00 -19.26
C VAL A 377 -9.18 -0.87 -18.90
N VAL A 378 -9.22 -2.08 -19.42
CA VAL A 378 -10.31 -3.03 -19.16
C VAL A 378 -9.74 -4.36 -18.66
N PRO A 379 -10.45 -5.09 -17.79
CA PRO A 379 -10.06 -6.45 -17.42
C PRO A 379 -9.99 -7.36 -18.66
N ASP A 380 -8.99 -8.22 -18.71
CA ASP A 380 -8.84 -9.22 -19.78
C ASP A 380 -9.10 -10.62 -19.22
N GLN A 381 -8.25 -11.11 -18.33
CA GLN A 381 -8.43 -12.44 -17.71
C GLN A 381 -7.63 -12.59 -16.41
N GLU A 382 -8.09 -13.47 -15.52
CA GLU A 382 -7.29 -13.97 -14.42
C GLU A 382 -6.17 -14.84 -14.99
N ILE A 383 -4.92 -14.59 -14.58
CA ILE A 383 -3.77 -15.38 -14.98
C ILE A 383 -3.64 -16.56 -13.99
N PRO A 384 -3.70 -17.82 -14.44
CA PRO A 384 -3.55 -18.95 -13.55
C PRO A 384 -2.23 -18.92 -12.77
N LYS A 385 -2.27 -19.35 -11.52
CA LYS A 385 -1.06 -19.57 -10.73
C LYS A 385 -0.20 -20.63 -11.43
N SER A 386 1.07 -20.36 -11.64
CA SER A 386 2.04 -21.27 -12.25
C SER A 386 2.58 -22.29 -11.25
#